data_5c324aef1775a8846e03d6b0db760ef9
#
_entry.id   5c324aef1775a8846e03d6b0db760ef9
#
_cell.length_a   1.000
_cell.length_b   1.000
_cell.length_c   1.000
_cell.angle_alpha   90.00
_cell.angle_beta   90.00
_cell.angle_gamma   90.00
#
_symmetry.space_group_name_H-M   'P 1'
#
loop_
_entity.id
_entity.type
_entity.pdbx_description
1 polymer ?
#
loop_
_entity_poly.entity_id
_entity_poly.type
_entity_poly.pdbx_seq_one_letter_code
_entity_poly.pdbx_strand_id
1 'polypeptide(L)'
;VLGSGNRSRREILEGLGVSPCKTVPRIDSVENGIAMVRDRFPKCFFNGETCESGLNSLANYQYVWDERYDTFRQNPLHNWASNGADAFRMFAQGYEEEVEEIDLDFSSEW
;
A
#
# COMPACT_ATOMS: atom_id res chain seq x y z
N VAL A 1 5.51 7.29 -17.18
CA VAL A 1 5.31 8.71 -17.39
C VAL A 1 6.63 9.44 -17.23
N LEU A 2 7.03 10.14 -18.28
CA LEU A 2 8.26 10.90 -18.25
C LEU A 2 8.05 12.24 -17.58
N GLY A 3 9.02 12.63 -16.76
CA GLY A 3 9.09 13.98 -16.22
C GLY A 3 9.74 14.95 -17.21
N SER A 4 9.98 16.15 -16.75
CA SER A 4 10.68 17.17 -17.52
C SER A 4 12.07 16.67 -17.93
N GLY A 5 12.49 16.92 -19.16
CA GLY A 5 13.78 16.51 -19.66
C GLY A 5 13.94 15.02 -19.89
N ASN A 6 12.86 14.32 -20.20
CA ASN A 6 12.84 12.87 -20.48
C ASN A 6 13.22 11.98 -19.29
N ARG A 7 13.18 12.51 -18.07
CA ARG A 7 13.40 11.71 -16.88
C ARG A 7 12.08 11.22 -16.30
N SER A 8 12.09 10.00 -15.76
CA SER A 8 10.95 9.47 -15.04
C SER A 8 10.74 10.20 -13.71
N ARG A 9 9.54 10.09 -13.15
CA ARG A 9 9.26 10.66 -11.82
C ARG A 9 10.17 10.07 -10.75
N ARG A 10 10.48 8.79 -10.87
CA ARG A 10 11.42 8.11 -9.98
C ARG A 10 12.80 8.77 -10.02
N GLU A 11 13.33 9.01 -11.21
CA GLU A 11 14.63 9.64 -11.37
C GLU A 11 14.65 11.06 -10.81
N ILE A 12 13.57 11.82 -10.99
CA ILE A 12 13.44 13.16 -10.44
C ILE A 12 13.47 13.11 -8.91
N LEU A 13 12.71 12.21 -8.30
CA LEU A 13 12.69 12.06 -6.85
C LEU A 13 14.05 11.66 -6.30
N GLU A 14 14.73 10.72 -6.94
CA GLU A 14 16.07 10.31 -6.52
C GLU A 14 17.06 11.45 -6.62
N GLY A 15 16.96 12.28 -7.68
CA GLY A 15 17.77 13.47 -7.84
C GLY A 15 17.53 14.54 -6.79
N LEU A 16 16.35 14.57 -6.19
CA LEU A 16 15.99 15.50 -5.12
C LEU A 16 16.33 14.95 -3.72
N GLY A 17 16.95 13.80 -3.65
CA GLY A 17 17.38 13.21 -2.38
C GLY A 17 16.44 12.16 -1.79
N VAL A 18 15.36 11.84 -2.47
CA VAL A 18 14.46 10.76 -2.06
C VAL A 18 15.00 9.46 -2.66
N SER A 19 15.81 8.76 -1.91
CA SER A 19 16.50 7.58 -2.40
C SER A 19 16.70 6.57 -1.27
N PRO A 20 16.61 5.26 -1.55
CA PRO A 20 16.23 4.68 -2.84
C PRO A 20 14.73 4.74 -3.11
N CYS A 21 14.35 4.82 -4.37
CA CYS A 21 12.96 4.73 -4.79
C CYS A 21 12.72 3.39 -5.48
N LYS A 22 11.62 2.73 -5.10
CA LYS A 22 11.19 1.48 -5.72
C LYS A 22 9.87 1.72 -6.45
N THR A 23 9.79 1.25 -7.68
CA THR A 23 8.55 1.29 -8.44
C THR A 23 7.72 0.05 -8.09
N VAL A 24 6.49 0.29 -7.65
CA VAL A 24 5.56 -0.80 -7.34
C VAL A 24 4.72 -1.09 -8.58
N PRO A 25 4.75 -2.30 -9.12
CA PRO A 25 3.94 -2.65 -10.28
C PRO A 25 2.44 -2.54 -9.97
N ARG A 26 1.66 -2.21 -10.98
CA ARG A 26 0.21 -2.27 -10.85
C ARG A 26 -0.25 -3.71 -10.71
N ILE A 27 -1.27 -3.91 -9.90
CA ILE A 27 -1.97 -5.18 -9.82
C ILE A 27 -3.31 -5.07 -10.54
N ASP A 28 -3.90 -6.21 -10.89
CA ASP A 28 -5.07 -6.27 -11.76
C ASP A 28 -6.31 -5.61 -11.17
N SER A 29 -6.47 -5.63 -9.85
CA SER A 29 -7.66 -5.07 -9.22
C SER A 29 -7.38 -4.45 -7.86
N VAL A 30 -8.22 -3.49 -7.49
CA VAL A 30 -8.21 -2.90 -6.16
C VAL A 30 -8.50 -3.95 -5.10
N GLU A 31 -9.36 -4.90 -5.38
CA GLU A 31 -9.69 -5.99 -4.47
C GLU A 31 -8.47 -6.84 -4.09
N ASN A 32 -7.62 -7.14 -5.07
CA ASN A 32 -6.38 -7.87 -4.81
C ASN A 32 -5.43 -7.07 -3.93
N GLY A 33 -5.37 -5.75 -4.13
CA GLY A 33 -4.59 -4.87 -3.27
C GLY A 33 -5.11 -4.84 -1.84
N ILE A 34 -6.42 -4.80 -1.67
CA ILE A 34 -7.05 -4.85 -0.35
C ILE A 34 -6.77 -6.19 0.33
N ALA A 35 -6.80 -7.27 -0.42
CA ALA A 35 -6.45 -8.60 0.12
C ALA A 35 -5.00 -8.63 0.63
N MET A 36 -4.08 -8.00 -0.08
CA MET A 36 -2.70 -7.87 0.39
C MET A 36 -2.58 -7.08 1.69
N VAL A 37 -3.35 -6.00 1.82
CA VAL A 37 -3.42 -5.23 3.07
C VAL A 37 -3.90 -6.10 4.22
N ARG A 38 -4.96 -6.84 4.01
CA ARG A 38 -5.53 -7.74 5.04
C ARG A 38 -4.55 -8.82 5.47
N ASP A 39 -3.76 -9.32 4.55
CA ASP A 39 -2.74 -10.31 4.83
C ASP A 39 -1.61 -9.76 5.70
N ARG A 40 -1.20 -8.52 5.43
CA ARG A 40 -0.08 -7.88 6.13
C ARG A 40 -0.48 -7.15 7.40
N PHE A 41 -1.73 -6.73 7.51
CA PHE A 41 -2.21 -5.89 8.59
C PHE A 41 -1.92 -6.44 9.99
N PRO A 42 -2.10 -7.75 10.26
CA PRO A 42 -1.81 -8.29 11.59
C PRO A 42 -0.36 -8.15 12.02
N LYS A 43 0.54 -7.94 11.08
CA LYS A 43 1.98 -7.77 11.35
C LYS A 43 2.39 -6.30 11.46
N CYS A 44 1.46 -5.37 11.30
CA CYS A 44 1.73 -3.94 11.32
C CYS A 44 1.50 -3.35 12.70
N PHE A 45 2.37 -2.41 13.06
CA PHE A 45 2.24 -1.60 14.27
C PHE A 45 2.24 -0.14 13.85
N PHE A 46 1.33 0.65 14.42
CA PHE A 46 1.18 2.06 14.09
C PHE A 46 1.41 2.91 15.33
N ASN A 47 2.13 4.01 15.17
CA ASN A 47 2.21 5.02 16.20
C ASN A 47 0.87 5.78 16.24
N GLY A 48 0.14 5.67 17.36
CA GLY A 48 -1.20 6.24 17.46
C GLY A 48 -1.24 7.75 17.36
N GLU A 49 -0.15 8.45 17.71
CA GLU A 49 -0.11 9.91 17.63
C GLU A 49 0.26 10.38 16.22
N THR A 50 1.31 9.82 15.63
CA THR A 50 1.81 10.28 14.34
C THR A 50 1.02 9.72 13.16
N CYS A 51 0.34 8.60 13.36
CA CYS A 51 -0.44 7.92 12.32
C CYS A 51 -1.95 8.10 12.47
N GLU A 52 -2.41 8.99 13.33
CA GLU A 52 -3.84 9.20 13.59
C GLU A 52 -4.65 9.45 12.32
N SER A 53 -4.19 10.35 11.48
CA SER A 53 -4.87 10.68 10.22
C SER A 53 -4.95 9.49 9.28
N GLY A 54 -3.86 8.74 9.15
CA GLY A 54 -3.84 7.53 8.33
C GLY A 54 -4.73 6.42 8.87
N LEU A 55 -4.74 6.23 10.18
CA LEU A 55 -5.61 5.25 10.83
C LEU A 55 -7.08 5.61 10.67
N ASN A 56 -7.42 6.89 10.75
CA ASN A 56 -8.78 7.35 10.48
C ASN A 56 -9.19 7.08 9.03
N SER A 57 -8.27 7.25 8.09
CA SER A 57 -8.52 6.91 6.69
C SER A 57 -8.83 5.42 6.52
N LEU A 58 -8.05 4.56 7.14
CA LEU A 58 -8.28 3.11 7.07
C LEU A 58 -9.62 2.71 7.72
N ALA A 59 -9.96 3.34 8.84
CA ALA A 59 -11.20 3.04 9.56
C ALA A 59 -12.45 3.46 8.78
N ASN A 60 -12.33 4.45 7.89
CA ASN A 60 -13.44 5.03 7.15
C ASN A 60 -13.44 4.68 5.65
N TYR A 61 -12.53 3.85 5.22
CA TYR A 61 -12.47 3.38 3.85
C TYR A 61 -13.61 2.39 3.59
N GLN A 62 -14.41 2.66 2.56
CA GLN A 62 -15.64 1.90 2.36
C GLN A 62 -16.01 1.77 0.89
N TYR A 63 -16.79 0.76 0.59
CA TYR A 63 -17.41 0.62 -0.72
C TYR A 63 -18.63 1.52 -0.84
N VAL A 64 -18.97 1.88 -2.07
CA VAL A 64 -20.18 2.63 -2.37
C VAL A 64 -21.36 1.67 -2.44
N TRP A 65 -22.40 1.94 -1.67
CA TRP A 65 -23.67 1.21 -1.78
C TRP A 65 -24.42 1.69 -3.00
N ASP A 66 -24.88 0.76 -3.82
CA ASP A 66 -25.67 1.02 -4.99
C ASP A 66 -27.12 0.62 -4.71
N GLU A 67 -27.98 1.60 -4.48
CA GLU A 67 -29.39 1.38 -4.16
C GLU A 67 -30.16 0.76 -5.32
N ARG A 68 -29.74 1.05 -6.54
CA ARG A 68 -30.40 0.54 -7.74
C ARG A 68 -30.32 -0.98 -7.84
N TYR A 69 -29.17 -1.54 -7.50
CA TYR A 69 -28.90 -2.97 -7.60
C TYR A 69 -28.86 -3.67 -6.25
N ASP A 70 -29.10 -2.94 -5.18
CA ASP A 70 -29.12 -3.46 -3.81
C ASP A 70 -27.83 -4.23 -3.45
N THR A 71 -26.71 -3.66 -3.83
CA THR A 71 -25.38 -4.25 -3.59
C THR A 71 -24.33 -3.15 -3.52
N PHE A 72 -23.12 -3.53 -3.07
CA PHE A 72 -21.98 -2.64 -3.13
C PHE A 72 -21.41 -2.57 -4.54
N ARG A 73 -20.94 -1.38 -4.93
CA ARG A 73 -20.19 -1.23 -6.17
C ARG A 73 -18.86 -1.96 -6.07
N GLN A 74 -18.30 -2.29 -7.22
CA GLN A 74 -17.08 -3.06 -7.31
C GLN A 74 -15.85 -2.34 -6.75
N ASN A 75 -15.81 -1.01 -6.89
CA ASN A 75 -14.70 -0.21 -6.39
C ASN A 75 -15.09 0.55 -5.13
N PRO A 76 -14.12 0.77 -4.21
CA PRO A 76 -14.37 1.58 -3.03
C PRO A 76 -14.72 3.04 -3.36
N LEU A 77 -15.38 3.69 -2.42
CA LEU A 77 -15.69 5.11 -2.53
C LEU A 77 -14.40 5.93 -2.54
N HIS A 78 -14.30 6.82 -3.54
CA HIS A 78 -13.18 7.74 -3.64
C HIS A 78 -13.52 9.04 -2.91
N ASN A 79 -12.97 9.20 -1.71
CA ASN A 79 -13.21 10.36 -0.85
C ASN A 79 -11.95 10.66 -0.01
N TRP A 80 -12.10 11.48 1.03
CA TRP A 80 -10.98 11.83 1.91
C TRP A 80 -10.28 10.60 2.53
N ALA A 81 -11.04 9.54 2.84
CA ALA A 81 -10.48 8.33 3.43
C ALA A 81 -9.69 7.49 2.42
N SER A 82 -10.07 7.55 1.14
CA SER A 82 -9.44 6.71 0.12
C SER A 82 -7.98 7.06 -0.12
N ASN A 83 -7.59 8.32 0.03
CA ASN A 83 -6.21 8.74 -0.21
C ASN A 83 -5.22 8.05 0.73
N GLY A 84 -5.51 8.04 2.02
CA GLY A 84 -4.66 7.36 2.99
C GLY A 84 -4.70 5.84 2.84
N ALA A 85 -5.87 5.29 2.56
CA ALA A 85 -6.03 3.86 2.35
C ALA A 85 -5.30 3.39 1.09
N ASP A 86 -5.34 4.17 0.02
CA ASP A 86 -4.62 3.86 -1.23
C ASP A 86 -3.11 3.89 -1.00
N ALA A 87 -2.62 4.85 -0.23
CA ALA A 87 -1.20 4.92 0.11
C ALA A 87 -0.74 3.67 0.87
N PHE A 88 -1.52 3.24 1.86
CA PHE A 88 -1.21 2.04 2.61
C PHE A 88 -1.29 0.78 1.76
N ARG A 89 -2.26 0.73 0.85
CA ARG A 89 -2.37 -0.37 -0.12
C ARG A 89 -1.12 -0.47 -0.99
N MET A 90 -0.61 0.66 -1.48
CA MET A 90 0.63 0.67 -2.26
C MET A 90 1.82 0.17 -1.45
N PHE A 91 1.89 0.52 -0.17
CA PHE A 91 2.90 -0.03 0.72
C PHE A 91 2.78 -1.56 0.82
N ALA A 92 1.57 -2.06 1.04
CA ALA A 92 1.34 -3.50 1.18
C ALA A 92 1.71 -4.29 -0.09
N GLN A 93 1.47 -3.70 -1.26
CA GLN A 93 1.83 -4.32 -2.54
C GLN A 93 3.34 -4.35 -2.76
N GLY A 94 4.04 -3.32 -2.31
CA GLY A 94 5.46 -3.15 -2.57
C GLY A 94 6.38 -3.68 -1.49
N TYR A 95 5.85 -3.99 -0.32
CA TYR A 95 6.67 -4.44 0.79
C TYR A 95 7.15 -5.87 0.57
N GLU A 96 8.45 -6.04 0.72
CA GLU A 96 9.08 -7.36 0.69
C GLU A 96 9.73 -7.61 2.05
N GLU A 97 9.36 -8.70 2.68
CA GLU A 97 9.95 -9.09 3.94
C GLU A 97 11.35 -9.64 3.69
N GLU A 98 12.35 -9.11 4.42
CA GLU A 98 13.70 -9.64 4.38
C GLU A 98 13.73 -10.97 5.12
N VAL A 99 14.13 -12.02 4.40
CA VAL A 99 14.38 -13.31 5.02
C VAL A 99 15.86 -13.35 5.36
N GLU A 100 16.19 -13.36 6.64
CA GLU A 100 17.57 -13.46 7.09
C GLU A 100 18.09 -14.86 6.81
N GLU A 101 19.24 -14.94 6.13
CA GLU A 101 19.92 -16.22 5.88
C GLU A 101 20.29 -16.97 7.15
N ILE A 102 20.51 -16.25 8.21
CA ILE A 102 20.80 -16.80 9.54
C ILE A 102 19.70 -17.74 9.99
N ASP A 103 18.45 -17.44 9.70
CA ASP A 103 17.32 -18.29 10.08
C ASP A 103 17.38 -19.65 9.38
N LEU A 104 17.81 -19.65 8.13
CA LEU A 104 17.97 -20.88 7.36
C LEU A 104 19.11 -21.72 7.90
N ASP A 105 20.26 -21.11 8.20
CA ASP A 105 21.41 -21.80 8.76
C ASP A 105 21.08 -22.36 10.14
N PHE A 106 20.39 -21.59 10.94
CA PHE A 106 19.96 -22.01 12.24
C PHE A 106 19.01 -23.22 12.17
N SER A 107 18.10 -23.20 11.20
CA SER A 107 17.17 -24.31 10.99
C SER A 107 17.89 -25.58 10.55
N SER A 108 18.98 -25.47 9.81
CA SER A 108 19.71 -26.61 9.31
C SER A 108 20.54 -27.32 10.38
N GLU A 109 20.81 -26.67 11.48
CA GLU A 109 21.55 -27.24 12.60
C GLU A 109 20.71 -28.11 13.52
N TRP A 110 19.41 -28.01 13.38
CA TRP A 110 18.47 -28.80 14.16
C TRP A 110 18.17 -30.13 13.51
#